data_2df4bb7f74f1ee92bf8acfb715171111
#
_entry.id   2df4bb7f74f1ee92bf8acfb715171111
#
_cell.length_a   1.000
_cell.length_b   1.000
_cell.length_c   1.000
_cell.angle_alpha   90.00
_cell.angle_beta   90.00
_cell.angle_gamma   90.00
#
_symmetry.space_group_name_H-M   'P 1'
#
loop_
_entity.id
_entity.type
_entity.pdbx_description
1 polymer ?
#
loop_
_entity_poly.entity_id
_entity_poly.type
_entity_poly.pdbx_seq_one_letter_code
_entity_poly.pdbx_strand_id
1 'polypeptide(L)'
;MAHRAPIANLTSTADPLTDGRLSAPSAQRNLPYMLSLLEEFAPRQGSALELASGTGEQIVAFAGAFPDVHWQPTDTDPTRLHSIAAWIAHSGAPNVAPPHTLDATHPGWGQGTHPRQLLILSNLLHLISDDEAKTLIHEGSRALASGGRFILYGPFMRAGELTSEGDIEFHAALQAHDPQIGYKDDFDTLDWCIAAEMDPVAAIEMPANNLALIVQKF
;
A
#
# COMPACT_ATOMS: atom_id res chain seq x y z
N MET A 1 9.79 13.98 16.38
CA MET A 1 10.16 12.93 15.39
C MET A 1 11.24 13.50 14.50
N ALA A 2 12.32 12.77 14.27
CA ALA A 2 13.32 13.18 13.29
C ALA A 2 12.63 13.17 11.90
N HIS A 3 12.64 14.30 11.22
CA HIS A 3 12.16 14.40 9.85
C HIS A 3 13.08 13.52 8.99
N ARG A 4 12.59 12.34 8.54
CA ARG A 4 13.35 11.52 7.61
C ARG A 4 13.55 12.31 6.32
N ALA A 5 14.80 12.34 5.83
CA ALA A 5 15.10 13.03 4.56
C ALA A 5 14.28 12.41 3.42
N PRO A 6 13.82 13.19 2.43
CA PRO A 6 13.08 12.66 1.30
C PRO A 6 13.87 11.57 0.57
N ILE A 7 13.25 10.41 0.33
CA ILE A 7 13.86 9.24 -0.36
C ILE A 7 13.73 9.41 -1.90
N ALA A 8 13.65 10.64 -2.38
CA ALA A 8 13.27 10.99 -3.77
C ALA A 8 14.11 10.27 -4.86
N ASN A 9 15.34 9.86 -4.57
CA ASN A 9 16.22 9.17 -5.53
C ASN A 9 16.09 7.62 -5.46
N LEU A 10 15.38 7.08 -4.48
CA LEU A 10 15.21 5.64 -4.26
C LEU A 10 13.78 5.17 -4.49
N THR A 11 12.82 6.11 -4.54
CA THR A 11 11.43 5.81 -4.89
C THR A 11 11.22 5.97 -6.40
N SER A 12 10.24 5.27 -6.94
CA SER A 12 9.80 5.48 -8.32
C SER A 12 9.55 6.96 -8.59
N THR A 13 10.27 7.53 -9.53
CA THR A 13 10.00 8.90 -10.01
C THR A 13 8.59 8.93 -10.60
N ALA A 14 7.82 9.91 -10.18
CA ALA A 14 6.51 10.16 -10.75
C ALA A 14 6.64 11.25 -11.81
N ASP A 15 6.21 10.95 -13.03
CA ASP A 15 6.25 11.88 -14.16
C ASP A 15 4.99 12.76 -14.16
N PRO A 16 5.13 14.09 -14.24
CA PRO A 16 3.98 14.97 -14.32
C PRO A 16 3.30 14.89 -15.68
N LEU A 17 1.97 14.80 -15.66
CA LEU A 17 1.12 14.96 -16.84
C LEU A 17 0.61 16.39 -16.93
N THR A 18 0.10 16.78 -18.11
CA THR A 18 -0.26 18.19 -18.41
C THR A 18 -1.42 18.76 -17.61
N ASP A 19 -2.19 17.90 -16.92
CA ASP A 19 -3.43 18.24 -16.20
C ASP A 19 -3.33 18.06 -14.68
N GLY A 20 -2.11 18.03 -14.15
CA GLY A 20 -1.85 17.91 -12.71
C GLY A 20 -1.81 16.47 -12.18
N ARG A 21 -2.11 15.48 -13.02
CA ARG A 21 -1.89 14.09 -12.68
C ARG A 21 -0.40 13.76 -12.69
N LEU A 22 -0.01 12.82 -11.85
CA LEU A 22 1.29 12.16 -11.89
C LEU A 22 1.11 10.73 -12.39
N SER A 23 2.14 10.18 -13.00
CA SER A 23 2.20 8.78 -13.39
C SER A 23 3.51 8.16 -12.93
N ALA A 24 3.47 6.94 -12.42
CA ALA A 24 4.65 6.21 -11.96
C ALA A 24 4.80 4.90 -12.77
N PRO A 25 5.96 4.68 -13.44
CA PRO A 25 6.17 3.46 -14.20
C PRO A 25 5.98 2.17 -13.40
N SER A 26 6.30 2.19 -12.09
CA SER A 26 6.07 1.04 -11.21
C SER A 26 4.58 0.78 -10.98
N ALA A 27 3.77 1.83 -10.78
CA ALA A 27 2.34 1.70 -10.58
C ALA A 27 1.68 1.11 -11.84
N GLN A 28 2.08 1.58 -13.03
CA GLN A 28 1.57 1.05 -14.30
C GLN A 28 1.93 -0.42 -14.51
N ARG A 29 3.20 -0.80 -14.25
CA ARG A 29 3.63 -2.20 -14.40
C ARG A 29 2.90 -3.14 -13.44
N ASN A 30 2.63 -2.68 -12.20
CA ASN A 30 2.00 -3.49 -11.18
C ASN A 30 0.47 -3.57 -11.33
N LEU A 31 -0.15 -2.62 -12.01
CA LEU A 31 -1.61 -2.52 -12.11
C LEU A 31 -2.32 -3.80 -12.58
N PRO A 32 -1.91 -4.48 -13.68
CA PRO A 32 -2.59 -5.71 -14.11
C PRO A 32 -2.58 -6.81 -13.05
N TYR A 33 -1.48 -6.93 -12.34
CA TYR A 33 -1.30 -7.95 -11.28
C TYR A 33 -2.09 -7.61 -10.01
N MET A 34 -2.15 -6.32 -9.66
CA MET A 34 -2.99 -5.86 -8.57
C MET A 34 -4.47 -6.07 -8.88
N LEU A 35 -4.92 -5.85 -10.12
CA LEU A 35 -6.28 -6.15 -10.52
C LEU A 35 -6.60 -7.63 -10.40
N SER A 36 -5.68 -8.54 -10.82
CA SER A 36 -5.87 -9.98 -10.64
C SER A 36 -5.95 -10.40 -9.17
N LEU A 37 -5.15 -9.78 -8.28
CA LEU A 37 -5.29 -10.00 -6.84
C LEU A 37 -6.65 -9.55 -6.32
N LEU A 38 -7.12 -8.41 -6.78
CA LEU A 38 -8.42 -7.87 -6.36
C LEU A 38 -9.59 -8.72 -6.87
N GLU A 39 -9.50 -9.32 -8.06
CA GLU A 39 -10.51 -10.27 -8.55
C GLU A 39 -10.73 -11.45 -7.60
N GLU A 40 -9.66 -11.91 -6.93
CA GLU A 40 -9.70 -13.03 -6.00
C GLU A 40 -10.04 -12.61 -4.56
N PHE A 41 -9.47 -11.49 -4.09
CA PHE A 41 -9.49 -11.14 -2.68
C PHE A 41 -10.34 -9.92 -2.31
N ALA A 42 -10.76 -9.10 -3.27
CA ALA A 42 -11.60 -7.95 -2.97
C ALA A 42 -13.04 -8.38 -2.63
N PRO A 43 -13.73 -7.60 -1.80
CA PRO A 43 -15.16 -7.80 -1.57
C PRO A 43 -15.95 -7.43 -2.84
N ARG A 44 -17.08 -8.07 -3.04
CA ARG A 44 -17.98 -7.74 -4.17
C ARG A 44 -18.64 -6.37 -4.01
N GLN A 45 -18.83 -5.94 -2.77
CA GLN A 45 -19.42 -4.65 -2.40
C GLN A 45 -18.89 -4.23 -1.02
N GLY A 46 -18.96 -2.94 -0.72
CA GLY A 46 -18.57 -2.40 0.58
C GLY A 46 -17.56 -1.26 0.45
N SER A 47 -16.62 -1.16 1.36
CA SER A 47 -15.64 -0.07 1.39
C SER A 47 -14.21 -0.56 1.46
N ALA A 48 -13.35 0.08 0.69
CA ALA A 48 -11.91 -0.16 0.67
C ALA A 48 -11.14 1.12 1.03
N LEU A 49 -10.02 0.94 1.71
CA LEU A 49 -9.07 2.01 2.03
C LEU A 49 -7.72 1.67 1.37
N GLU A 50 -7.20 2.57 0.55
CA GLU A 50 -5.85 2.47 0.04
C GLU A 50 -4.93 3.39 0.84
N LEU A 51 -3.91 2.79 1.44
CA LEU A 51 -2.89 3.50 2.21
C LEU A 51 -1.74 3.88 1.28
N ALA A 52 -1.27 5.12 1.39
CA ALA A 52 -0.19 5.65 0.55
C ALA A 52 -0.46 5.46 -0.95
N SER A 53 -1.58 5.99 -1.44
CA SER A 53 -2.09 5.81 -2.83
C SER A 53 -1.17 6.36 -3.92
N GLY A 54 -0.13 7.10 -3.55
CA GLY A 54 0.88 7.58 -4.47
C GLY A 54 0.34 8.51 -5.54
N THR A 55 0.52 8.14 -6.81
CA THR A 55 0.07 8.97 -7.95
C THR A 55 -1.44 8.99 -8.16
N GLY A 56 -2.18 7.97 -7.69
CA GLY A 56 -3.64 7.86 -7.81
C GLY A 56 -4.13 7.13 -9.07
N GLU A 57 -3.23 6.72 -9.97
CA GLU A 57 -3.62 6.02 -11.19
C GLU A 57 -4.18 4.61 -10.91
N GLN A 58 -3.70 3.92 -9.87
CA GLN A 58 -4.17 2.59 -9.51
C GLN A 58 -5.58 2.62 -8.92
N ILE A 59 -5.87 3.55 -7.99
CA ILE A 59 -7.17 3.58 -7.32
C ILE A 59 -8.34 3.82 -8.27
N VAL A 60 -8.15 4.66 -9.31
CA VAL A 60 -9.21 4.88 -10.30
C VAL A 60 -9.42 3.66 -11.19
N ALA A 61 -8.38 2.88 -11.45
CA ALA A 61 -8.49 1.62 -12.18
C ALA A 61 -9.20 0.55 -11.33
N PHE A 62 -8.87 0.46 -10.03
CA PHE A 62 -9.57 -0.42 -9.08
C PHE A 62 -11.06 -0.08 -9.01
N ALA A 63 -11.38 1.22 -8.91
CA ALA A 63 -12.76 1.68 -8.86
C ALA A 63 -13.55 1.35 -10.13
N GLY A 64 -12.91 1.42 -11.30
CA GLY A 64 -13.52 1.01 -12.56
C GLY A 64 -13.80 -0.49 -12.64
N ALA A 65 -12.89 -1.31 -12.09
CA ALA A 65 -13.04 -2.78 -12.08
C ALA A 65 -14.04 -3.25 -11.00
N PHE A 66 -14.20 -2.50 -9.89
CA PHE A 66 -15.07 -2.85 -8.77
C PHE A 66 -16.05 -1.71 -8.44
N PRO A 67 -17.09 -1.53 -9.27
CA PRO A 67 -18.00 -0.37 -9.19
C PRO A 67 -18.86 -0.34 -7.91
N ASP A 68 -19.09 -1.48 -7.28
CA ASP A 68 -19.90 -1.60 -6.05
C ASP A 68 -19.04 -1.48 -4.76
N VAL A 69 -17.73 -1.25 -4.89
CA VAL A 69 -16.82 -0.96 -3.79
C VAL A 69 -16.58 0.56 -3.72
N HIS A 70 -16.75 1.15 -2.53
CA HIS A 70 -16.43 2.55 -2.27
C HIS A 70 -14.97 2.68 -1.85
N TRP A 71 -14.20 3.40 -2.64
CA TRP A 71 -12.75 3.53 -2.49
C TRP A 71 -12.38 4.83 -1.78
N GLN A 72 -11.54 4.74 -0.76
CA GLN A 72 -10.94 5.89 -0.09
C GLN A 72 -9.42 5.87 -0.31
N PRO A 73 -8.89 6.76 -1.16
CA PRO A 73 -7.44 6.95 -1.28
C PRO A 73 -6.89 7.82 -0.15
N THR A 74 -5.64 7.53 0.27
CA THR A 74 -4.94 8.33 1.28
C THR A 74 -3.46 8.51 0.92
N ASP A 75 -2.89 9.63 1.31
CA ASP A 75 -1.43 9.88 1.23
C ASP A 75 -1.06 10.98 2.24
N THR A 76 0.23 11.15 2.50
CA THR A 76 0.75 12.26 3.33
C THR A 76 1.24 13.45 2.50
N ASP A 77 1.63 13.21 1.24
CA ASP A 77 2.23 14.21 0.36
C ASP A 77 1.14 15.04 -0.33
N PRO A 78 1.09 16.38 -0.13
CA PRO A 78 0.12 17.25 -0.79
C PRO A 78 0.16 17.17 -2.33
N THR A 79 1.34 16.95 -2.92
CA THR A 79 1.50 16.81 -4.38
C THR A 79 0.82 15.53 -4.88
N ARG A 80 0.95 14.44 -4.11
CA ARG A 80 0.27 13.18 -4.42
C ARG A 80 -1.23 13.28 -4.21
N LEU A 81 -1.69 13.92 -3.13
CA LEU A 81 -3.11 14.19 -2.91
C LEU A 81 -3.72 15.00 -4.06
N HIS A 82 -2.99 16.01 -4.56
CA HIS A 82 -3.41 16.76 -5.74
C HIS A 82 -3.52 15.88 -6.99
N SER A 83 -2.54 15.03 -7.23
CA SER A 83 -2.55 14.08 -8.34
C SER A 83 -3.71 13.08 -8.25
N ILE A 84 -3.96 12.52 -7.06
CA ILE A 84 -5.09 11.61 -6.83
C ILE A 84 -6.41 12.31 -7.18
N ALA A 85 -6.61 13.55 -6.71
CA ALA A 85 -7.81 14.33 -7.02
C ALA A 85 -7.95 14.59 -8.53
N ALA A 86 -6.85 14.87 -9.22
CA ALA A 86 -6.83 15.06 -10.67
C ALA A 86 -7.18 13.75 -11.42
N TRP A 87 -6.67 12.59 -10.97
CA TRP A 87 -7.04 11.28 -11.53
C TRP A 87 -8.52 10.96 -11.33
N ILE A 88 -9.09 11.24 -10.13
CA ILE A 88 -10.52 11.07 -9.86
C ILE A 88 -11.35 11.95 -10.79
N ALA A 89 -11.01 13.23 -10.93
CA ALA A 89 -11.71 14.15 -11.82
C ALA A 89 -11.63 13.72 -13.29
N HIS A 90 -10.47 13.23 -13.73
CA HIS A 90 -10.26 12.76 -15.10
C HIS A 90 -11.05 11.47 -15.40
N SER A 91 -11.06 10.52 -14.48
CA SER A 91 -11.75 9.23 -14.66
C SER A 91 -13.27 9.35 -14.54
N GLY A 92 -13.77 10.35 -13.80
CA GLY A 92 -15.17 10.48 -13.46
C GLY A 92 -15.70 9.34 -12.58
N ALA A 93 -14.84 8.59 -11.89
CA ALA A 93 -15.19 7.44 -11.06
C ALA A 93 -16.09 7.86 -9.87
N PRO A 94 -17.37 7.49 -9.84
CA PRO A 94 -18.33 7.98 -8.82
C PRO A 94 -18.16 7.29 -7.46
N ASN A 95 -17.43 6.18 -7.43
CA ASN A 95 -17.21 5.34 -6.25
C ASN A 95 -15.85 5.58 -5.58
N VAL A 96 -15.11 6.64 -5.96
CA VAL A 96 -13.88 7.07 -5.30
C VAL A 96 -14.15 8.35 -4.52
N ALA A 97 -13.91 8.31 -3.21
CA ALA A 97 -14.00 9.49 -2.34
C ALA A 97 -12.84 10.47 -2.62
N PRO A 98 -12.98 11.75 -2.28
CA PRO A 98 -11.85 12.67 -2.30
C PRO A 98 -10.66 12.14 -1.49
N PRO A 99 -9.41 12.37 -1.92
CA PRO A 99 -8.25 11.89 -1.20
C PRO A 99 -8.18 12.49 0.21
N HIS A 100 -7.74 11.70 1.17
CA HIS A 100 -7.63 12.10 2.56
C HIS A 100 -6.17 12.06 3.03
N THR A 101 -5.75 13.08 3.77
CA THR A 101 -4.41 13.10 4.37
C THR A 101 -4.37 12.10 5.52
N LEU A 102 -3.51 11.09 5.39
CA LEU A 102 -3.33 10.07 6.41
C LEU A 102 -1.86 9.62 6.46
N ASP A 103 -1.26 9.72 7.62
CA ASP A 103 0.02 9.07 7.92
C ASP A 103 -0.26 7.69 8.52
N ALA A 104 -0.08 6.66 7.70
CA ALA A 104 -0.33 5.28 8.11
C ALA A 104 0.66 4.77 9.17
N THR A 105 1.80 5.44 9.35
CA THR A 105 2.82 5.10 10.36
C THR A 105 2.53 5.71 11.74
N HIS A 106 1.56 6.61 11.83
CA HIS A 106 1.21 7.27 13.07
C HIS A 106 0.12 6.48 13.82
N PRO A 107 0.23 6.30 15.17
CA PRO A 107 -0.79 5.56 15.92
C PRO A 107 -2.12 6.33 16.00
N GLY A 108 -3.23 5.57 16.05
CA GLY A 108 -4.57 6.08 16.34
C GLY A 108 -5.48 6.28 15.12
N TRP A 109 -4.99 6.17 13.90
CA TRP A 109 -5.81 6.37 12.70
C TRP A 109 -6.84 5.25 12.46
N GLY A 110 -6.57 4.05 12.92
CA GLY A 110 -7.50 2.92 12.81
C GLY A 110 -8.71 3.03 13.76
N GLN A 111 -8.66 3.95 14.73
CA GLN A 111 -9.76 4.16 15.68
C GLN A 111 -10.80 5.10 15.09
N GLY A 112 -12.09 4.73 15.22
CA GLY A 112 -13.20 5.59 14.82
C GLY A 112 -13.43 5.70 13.32
N THR A 113 -12.69 4.97 12.51
CA THR A 113 -13.01 4.78 11.08
C THR A 113 -14.22 3.84 10.95
N HIS A 114 -15.04 4.06 9.93
CA HIS A 114 -16.02 3.03 9.58
C HIS A 114 -15.26 1.77 9.17
N PRO A 115 -15.58 0.58 9.73
CA PRO A 115 -14.88 -0.64 9.41
C PRO A 115 -14.85 -0.91 7.92
N ARG A 116 -13.66 -1.23 7.38
CA ARG A 116 -13.41 -1.47 5.96
C ARG A 116 -13.43 -2.97 5.66
N GLN A 117 -13.95 -3.35 4.52
CA GLN A 117 -13.89 -4.73 4.05
C GLN A 117 -12.55 -5.04 3.39
N LEU A 118 -11.83 -4.01 2.95
CA LEU A 118 -10.53 -4.17 2.30
C LEU A 118 -9.60 -3.01 2.65
N LEU A 119 -8.36 -3.35 3.01
CA LEU A 119 -7.22 -2.44 3.01
C LEU A 119 -6.22 -2.87 1.96
N ILE A 120 -5.60 -1.90 1.29
CA ILE A 120 -4.51 -2.11 0.35
C ILE A 120 -3.34 -1.23 0.73
N LEU A 121 -2.15 -1.81 0.73
CA LEU A 121 -0.89 -1.11 0.84
C LEU A 121 0.04 -1.59 -0.27
N SER A 122 0.54 -0.67 -1.08
CA SER A 122 1.49 -0.99 -2.15
C SER A 122 2.79 -0.22 -1.98
N ASN A 123 3.92 -0.94 -1.99
CA ASN A 123 5.27 -0.36 -2.08
C ASN A 123 5.62 0.69 -1.00
N LEU A 124 5.17 0.49 0.25
CA LEU A 124 5.51 1.37 1.37
C LEU A 124 6.41 0.69 2.42
N LEU A 125 6.20 -0.60 2.73
CA LEU A 125 6.84 -1.23 3.90
C LEU A 125 8.37 -1.13 3.89
N HIS A 126 9.00 -1.24 2.73
CA HIS A 126 10.45 -1.12 2.60
C HIS A 126 10.99 0.32 2.77
N LEU A 127 10.12 1.32 2.83
CA LEU A 127 10.45 2.74 2.99
C LEU A 127 10.25 3.25 4.42
N ILE A 128 9.78 2.41 5.33
CA ILE A 128 9.50 2.72 6.73
C ILE A 128 10.27 1.77 7.66
N SER A 129 10.42 2.14 8.92
CA SER A 129 11.06 1.28 9.92
C SER A 129 10.14 0.12 10.34
N ASP A 130 10.68 -0.87 11.03
CA ASP A 130 9.90 -2.00 11.56
C ASP A 130 8.84 -1.55 12.56
N ASP A 131 9.16 -0.58 13.41
CA ASP A 131 8.20 -0.05 14.40
C ASP A 131 7.06 0.72 13.72
N GLU A 132 7.36 1.46 12.66
CA GLU A 132 6.35 2.11 11.81
C GLU A 132 5.49 1.08 11.07
N ALA A 133 6.10 -0.01 10.56
CA ALA A 133 5.38 -1.10 9.91
C ALA A 133 4.45 -1.84 10.87
N LYS A 134 4.90 -2.14 12.09
CA LYS A 134 4.06 -2.73 13.16
C LYS A 134 2.90 -1.83 13.52
N THR A 135 3.15 -0.52 13.65
CA THR A 135 2.10 0.48 13.91
C THR A 135 1.06 0.49 12.79
N LEU A 136 1.51 0.52 11.53
CA LEU A 136 0.65 0.51 10.35
C LEU A 136 -0.21 -0.76 10.31
N ILE A 137 0.37 -1.93 10.55
CA ILE A 137 -0.33 -3.22 10.57
C ILE A 137 -1.37 -3.26 11.69
N HIS A 138 -0.99 -2.83 12.90
CA HIS A 138 -1.89 -2.78 14.05
C HIS A 138 -3.09 -1.85 13.81
N GLU A 139 -2.84 -0.65 13.34
CA GLU A 139 -3.91 0.31 13.04
C GLU A 139 -4.76 -0.15 11.83
N GLY A 140 -4.14 -0.83 10.85
CA GLY A 140 -4.85 -1.46 9.74
C GLY A 140 -5.85 -2.51 10.22
N SER A 141 -5.43 -3.38 11.13
CA SER A 141 -6.35 -4.34 11.75
C SER A 141 -7.53 -3.64 12.44
N ARG A 142 -7.29 -2.55 13.16
CA ARG A 142 -8.37 -1.78 13.83
C ARG A 142 -9.34 -1.14 12.85
N ALA A 143 -8.87 -0.76 11.67
CA ALA A 143 -9.68 -0.18 10.60
C ALA A 143 -10.49 -1.22 9.82
N LEU A 144 -10.14 -2.52 9.93
CA LEU A 144 -10.85 -3.60 9.25
C LEU A 144 -12.10 -4.03 10.00
N ALA A 145 -13.14 -4.36 9.24
CA ALA A 145 -14.27 -5.14 9.73
C ALA A 145 -13.83 -6.59 10.02
N SER A 146 -14.57 -7.29 10.89
CA SER A 146 -14.41 -8.76 11.01
C SER A 146 -14.62 -9.42 9.64
N GLY A 147 -13.71 -10.33 9.27
CA GLY A 147 -13.67 -10.93 7.94
C GLY A 147 -13.10 -10.03 6.83
N GLY A 148 -12.77 -8.77 7.13
CA GLY A 148 -12.11 -7.86 6.20
C GLY A 148 -10.66 -8.27 5.92
N ARG A 149 -10.16 -7.93 4.73
CA ARG A 149 -8.83 -8.34 4.27
C ARG A 149 -7.88 -7.17 4.16
N PHE A 150 -6.59 -7.44 4.44
CA PHE A 150 -5.51 -6.52 4.16
C PHE A 150 -4.56 -7.14 3.14
N ILE A 151 -4.32 -6.44 2.03
CA ILE A 151 -3.34 -6.80 1.01
C ILE A 151 -2.12 -5.92 1.20
N LEU A 152 -0.99 -6.56 1.55
CA LEU A 152 0.33 -5.95 1.67
C LEU A 152 1.14 -6.37 0.44
N TYR A 153 1.40 -5.42 -0.47
CA TYR A 153 2.10 -5.66 -1.73
C TYR A 153 3.42 -4.90 -1.77
N GLY A 154 4.49 -5.54 -2.20
CA GLY A 154 5.78 -4.91 -2.42
C GLY A 154 6.94 -5.88 -2.40
N PRO A 155 8.18 -5.38 -2.37
CA PRO A 155 9.35 -6.20 -2.20
C PRO A 155 9.49 -6.64 -0.74
N PHE A 156 9.82 -7.93 -0.55
CA PHE A 156 10.08 -8.55 0.74
C PHE A 156 11.32 -9.43 0.68
N MET A 157 11.95 -9.70 1.80
CA MET A 157 12.82 -10.87 1.96
C MET A 157 11.95 -12.13 1.99
N ARG A 158 12.56 -13.27 1.68
CA ARG A 158 11.95 -14.60 1.74
C ARG A 158 12.72 -15.42 2.77
N ALA A 159 12.15 -15.60 3.96
CA ALA A 159 12.79 -16.32 5.06
C ALA A 159 14.20 -15.74 5.38
N GLY A 160 14.32 -14.43 5.46
CA GLY A 160 15.56 -13.72 5.76
C GLY A 160 16.51 -13.51 4.58
N GLU A 161 16.13 -13.96 3.36
CA GLU A 161 16.99 -13.84 2.18
C GLU A 161 16.44 -12.86 1.14
N LEU A 162 17.32 -12.10 0.51
CA LEU A 162 17.02 -11.27 -0.65
C LEU A 162 17.10 -12.13 -1.92
N THR A 163 16.13 -12.04 -2.81
CA THR A 163 15.91 -13.01 -3.87
C THR A 163 16.70 -12.76 -5.15
N SER A 164 17.30 -11.58 -5.31
CA SER A 164 18.09 -11.23 -6.49
C SER A 164 19.20 -10.22 -6.18
N GLU A 165 20.16 -10.10 -7.09
CA GLU A 165 21.21 -9.06 -6.99
C GLU A 165 20.59 -7.65 -6.93
N GLY A 166 19.54 -7.37 -7.73
CA GLY A 166 18.84 -6.09 -7.70
C GLY A 166 18.17 -5.79 -6.36
N ASP A 167 17.62 -6.83 -5.68
CA ASP A 167 17.06 -6.67 -4.33
C ASP A 167 18.16 -6.38 -3.30
N ILE A 168 19.32 -7.04 -3.42
CA ILE A 168 20.46 -6.78 -2.54
C ILE A 168 20.96 -5.34 -2.70
N GLU A 169 21.13 -4.88 -3.93
CA GLU A 169 21.58 -3.51 -4.22
C GLU A 169 20.57 -2.47 -3.72
N PHE A 170 19.28 -2.69 -3.98
CA PHE A 170 18.23 -1.75 -3.57
C PHE A 170 18.06 -1.72 -2.05
N HIS A 171 18.03 -2.87 -1.39
CA HIS A 171 18.02 -2.96 0.07
C HIS A 171 19.21 -2.24 0.71
N ALA A 172 20.42 -2.46 0.19
CA ALA A 172 21.63 -1.79 0.67
C ALA A 172 21.55 -0.26 0.45
N ALA A 173 21.01 0.20 -0.69
CA ALA A 173 20.82 1.62 -0.95
C ALA A 173 19.80 2.27 0.02
N LEU A 174 18.73 1.58 0.35
CA LEU A 174 17.77 2.02 1.36
C LEU A 174 18.44 2.16 2.73
N GLN A 175 19.19 1.14 3.18
CA GLN A 175 19.87 1.16 4.47
C GLN A 175 21.02 2.18 4.53
N ALA A 176 21.66 2.48 3.41
CA ALA A 176 22.65 3.55 3.32
C ALA A 176 22.03 4.94 3.48
N HIS A 177 20.76 5.10 3.07
CA HIS A 177 20.00 6.34 3.28
C HIS A 177 19.50 6.47 4.72
N ASP A 178 18.91 5.42 5.25
CA ASP A 178 18.45 5.32 6.65
C ASP A 178 18.56 3.84 7.11
N PRO A 179 19.40 3.54 8.10
CA PRO A 179 19.61 2.16 8.55
C PRO A 179 18.35 1.50 9.17
N GLN A 180 17.31 2.26 9.42
CA GLN A 180 16.03 1.74 9.95
C GLN A 180 15.06 1.26 8.86
N ILE A 181 15.34 1.57 7.56
CA ILE A 181 14.49 1.14 6.46
C ILE A 181 15.14 0.03 5.64
N GLY A 182 14.34 -0.65 4.83
CA GLY A 182 14.76 -1.76 3.99
C GLY A 182 13.63 -2.78 3.83
N TYR A 183 13.91 -3.82 3.06
CA TYR A 183 12.96 -4.91 2.87
C TYR A 183 12.60 -5.54 4.20
N LYS A 184 11.31 -5.80 4.40
CA LYS A 184 10.82 -6.58 5.53
C LYS A 184 10.88 -8.06 5.17
N ASP A 185 11.09 -8.90 6.17
CA ASP A 185 10.93 -10.34 6.01
C ASP A 185 9.46 -10.72 5.93
N ASP A 186 9.13 -11.69 5.08
CA ASP A 186 7.76 -12.14 4.87
C ASP A 186 7.18 -12.82 6.11
N PHE A 187 7.96 -13.66 6.81
CA PHE A 187 7.52 -14.33 8.03
C PHE A 187 7.37 -13.33 9.19
N ASP A 188 8.34 -12.43 9.39
CA ASP A 188 8.23 -11.40 10.42
C ASP A 188 6.98 -10.53 10.21
N THR A 189 6.71 -10.16 8.94
CA THR A 189 5.52 -9.36 8.60
C THR A 189 4.24 -10.12 8.89
N LEU A 190 4.18 -11.44 8.59
CA LEU A 190 3.03 -12.27 8.93
C LEU A 190 2.87 -12.43 10.44
N ASP A 191 3.97 -12.57 11.19
CA ASP A 191 3.93 -12.61 12.66
C ASP A 191 3.38 -11.31 13.26
N TRP A 192 3.74 -10.15 12.70
CA TRP A 192 3.14 -8.86 13.10
C TRP A 192 1.64 -8.79 12.80
N CYS A 193 1.21 -9.36 11.67
CA CYS A 193 -0.22 -9.46 11.32
C CYS A 193 -0.98 -10.36 12.30
N ILE A 194 -0.41 -11.51 12.66
CA ILE A 194 -0.99 -12.43 13.65
C ILE A 194 -1.10 -11.76 15.02
N ALA A 195 -0.04 -11.05 15.46
CA ALA A 195 -0.05 -10.27 16.68
C ALA A 195 -1.09 -9.14 16.68
N ALA A 196 -1.50 -8.67 15.50
CA ALA A 196 -2.56 -7.70 15.29
C ALA A 196 -3.94 -8.33 15.03
N GLU A 197 -4.16 -9.59 15.38
CA GLU A 197 -5.43 -10.32 15.25
C GLU A 197 -5.89 -10.50 13.78
N MET A 198 -4.95 -10.76 12.87
CA MET A 198 -5.23 -11.09 11.47
C MET A 198 -4.57 -12.41 11.08
N ASP A 199 -5.34 -13.33 10.51
CA ASP A 199 -4.84 -14.61 10.02
C ASP A 199 -4.24 -14.49 8.61
N PRO A 200 -3.10 -15.14 8.32
CA PRO A 200 -2.61 -15.31 6.96
C PRO A 200 -3.61 -16.08 6.10
N VAL A 201 -3.91 -15.55 4.91
CA VAL A 201 -4.79 -16.18 3.92
C VAL A 201 -3.99 -16.71 2.75
N ALA A 202 -3.06 -15.89 2.22
CA ALA A 202 -2.21 -16.26 1.08
C ALA A 202 -0.91 -15.45 1.07
N ALA A 203 0.14 -16.05 0.50
CA ALA A 203 1.36 -15.38 0.09
C ALA A 203 1.58 -15.69 -1.40
N ILE A 204 1.54 -14.68 -2.26
CA ILE A 204 1.52 -14.86 -3.72
C ILE A 204 2.74 -14.15 -4.32
N GLU A 205 3.56 -14.93 -5.03
CA GLU A 205 4.70 -14.39 -5.78
C GLU A 205 4.21 -13.49 -6.92
N MET A 206 4.80 -12.32 -7.00
CA MET A 206 4.43 -11.28 -7.94
C MET A 206 5.62 -10.90 -8.83
N PRO A 207 5.39 -10.30 -10.01
CA PRO A 207 6.47 -9.89 -10.90
C PRO A 207 7.48 -8.94 -10.24
N ALA A 208 8.72 -8.96 -10.76
CA ALA A 208 9.84 -8.16 -10.27
C ALA A 208 10.14 -8.42 -8.78
N ASN A 209 10.10 -9.68 -8.38
CA ASN A 209 10.37 -10.17 -7.01
C ASN A 209 9.50 -9.53 -5.91
N ASN A 210 8.35 -8.93 -6.29
CA ASN A 210 7.39 -8.52 -5.29
C ASN A 210 6.66 -9.73 -4.69
N LEU A 211 6.05 -9.53 -3.54
CA LEU A 211 5.17 -10.48 -2.88
C LEU A 211 3.87 -9.76 -2.52
N ALA A 212 2.77 -10.48 -2.59
CA ALA A 212 1.51 -10.06 -2.01
C ALA A 212 1.22 -10.96 -0.80
N LEU A 213 1.17 -10.36 0.39
CA LEU A 213 0.70 -11.01 1.61
C LEU A 213 -0.75 -10.60 1.82
N ILE A 214 -1.64 -11.59 1.88
CA ILE A 214 -3.06 -11.38 2.13
C ILE A 214 -3.38 -11.92 3.52
N VAL A 215 -3.92 -11.06 4.37
CA VAL A 215 -4.35 -11.43 5.71
C VAL A 215 -5.80 -11.03 5.93
N GLN A 216 -6.48 -11.70 6.86
CA GLN A 216 -7.89 -11.48 7.17
C GLN A 216 -8.08 -11.29 8.68
N LYS A 217 -8.86 -10.26 9.05
CA LYS A 217 -9.24 -10.05 10.44
C LYS A 217 -10.29 -11.06 10.91
N PHE A 218 -10.15 -11.55 12.16
CA PHE A 218 -11.12 -12.45 12.80
C PHE A 218 -12.50 -11.82 12.94
#